data_04efdfc6b62be80e090eb4cde38fbe45
#
_entry.id   04efdfc6b62be80e090eb4cde38fbe45
#
_cell.length_a   1.000
_cell.length_b   1.000
_cell.length_c   1.000
_cell.angle_alpha   90.00
_cell.angle_beta   90.00
_cell.angle_gamma   90.00
#
_symmetry.space_group_name_H-M   'P 1'
#
loop_
_entity.id
_entity.type
_entity.pdbx_description
1 polymer ?
#
loop_
_entity_poly.entity_id
_entity_poly.type
_entity_poly.pdbx_seq_one_letter_code
_entity_poly.pdbx_strand_id
1 'polypeptide(L)'
;MCLERPSKIDETLAEGMPAVGLLPYQRSIVASRARFVWANWSRQVGKSFAFSLRRVVRGLLRGRSQLLLSASERQSRELMEKVSLHCRALRLATGWSRQMWRDTSVRQLEASLPNGVRVIGLPANPQTVRGFCGDVFLDEFAMHRDDRAIWAAIFPTILRGDGELDVASTPKGMKNLFYELGQNNRFVRSTVTIFDAVREGLDVDVEALRLAMRDEELFRQEFGCEFLDEVTAFLTYEQIARCEDASLPRALDLAALRKEGGELAVGVDVGRKRDLTVIWVLRRDDDALVTRGLVELSNAPFSEQEARLREVLSVPAVRRCCMDSTGLGMQLAETAVAAFGEDRVEAVTFTAPTKTDLAGRLRVLVESGRIRIPSDPDIRNDWHAVRRSIGRSGQVRFEADRNVAGHADRFWSAALAVRAARCASGPVAYLSEGRLTFARTGVW
;
A
#
# COMPACT_ATOMS: atom_id res chain seq x y z
N MET A 1 16.75 26.30 42.02
CA MET A 1 15.89 25.76 40.96
C MET A 1 14.45 26.19 41.28
N CYS A 2 14.09 27.43 40.90
CA CYS A 2 12.76 27.98 41.17
C CYS A 2 11.77 27.40 40.14
N LEU A 3 10.81 26.65 40.61
CA LEU A 3 9.62 26.34 39.85
C LEU A 3 8.83 27.65 39.69
N GLU A 4 8.85 28.24 38.49
CA GLU A 4 7.95 29.33 38.16
C GLU A 4 6.50 28.90 38.41
N ARG A 5 5.77 29.71 39.20
CA ARG A 5 4.32 29.49 39.36
C ARG A 5 3.63 29.59 38.00
N PRO A 6 2.69 28.70 37.69
CA PRO A 6 1.94 28.77 36.45
C PRO A 6 1.25 30.16 36.35
N SER A 7 1.19 30.71 35.13
CA SER A 7 0.48 31.96 34.88
C SER A 7 -1.00 31.78 35.18
N LYS A 8 -1.76 32.89 35.45
CA LYS A 8 -3.21 32.82 35.67
C LYS A 8 -3.95 32.12 34.52
N ILE A 9 -3.39 32.18 33.32
CA ILE A 9 -3.93 31.46 32.15
C ILE A 9 -3.68 29.95 32.30
N ASP A 10 -2.53 29.53 32.81
CA ASP A 10 -2.22 28.10 33.07
C ASP A 10 -3.15 27.55 34.18
N GLU A 11 -3.46 28.32 35.23
CA GLU A 11 -4.42 27.93 36.28
C GLU A 11 -5.85 27.83 35.74
N THR A 12 -6.28 28.76 34.90
CA THR A 12 -7.63 28.74 34.30
C THR A 12 -7.82 27.58 33.29
N LEU A 13 -6.75 27.15 32.64
CA LEU A 13 -6.75 25.99 31.75
C LEU A 13 -6.64 24.65 32.53
N ALA A 14 -6.11 24.68 33.77
CA ALA A 14 -5.98 23.51 34.65
C ALA A 14 -7.22 23.23 35.50
N GLU A 15 -7.99 24.29 35.88
CA GLU A 15 -9.19 24.16 36.69
C GLU A 15 -10.46 24.15 35.83
N GLY A 16 -10.93 22.95 35.47
CA GLY A 16 -12.33 22.66 35.34
C GLY A 16 -13.10 23.42 34.24
N MET A 17 -12.75 23.32 32.98
CA MET A 17 -13.70 23.63 31.91
C MET A 17 -14.44 22.36 31.44
N PRO A 18 -15.76 22.29 31.59
CA PRO A 18 -16.52 21.07 31.36
C PRO A 18 -16.78 20.74 29.89
N ALA A 19 -16.11 21.36 28.92
CA ALA A 19 -16.58 21.33 27.56
C ALA A 19 -15.78 20.47 26.57
N VAL A 20 -14.57 20.01 26.91
CA VAL A 20 -13.78 19.12 26.05
C VAL A 20 -13.08 18.08 26.90
N GLY A 21 -13.62 16.88 26.94
CA GLY A 21 -12.96 15.73 27.56
C GLY A 21 -11.76 15.33 26.69
N LEU A 22 -10.54 15.58 27.19
CA LEU A 22 -9.32 15.09 26.55
C LEU A 22 -8.90 13.75 27.16
N LEU A 23 -8.58 12.81 26.32
CA LEU A 23 -7.91 11.58 26.75
C LEU A 23 -6.47 11.90 27.23
N PRO A 24 -5.87 11.08 28.09
CA PRO A 24 -4.57 11.37 28.71
C PRO A 24 -3.47 11.72 27.70
N TYR A 25 -3.34 10.97 26.60
CA TYR A 25 -2.35 11.26 25.54
C TYR A 25 -2.63 12.59 24.83
N GLN A 26 -3.91 12.97 24.63
CA GLN A 26 -4.29 14.26 24.05
C GLN A 26 -3.96 15.41 25.01
N ARG A 27 -4.23 15.22 26.29
CA ARG A 27 -3.88 16.21 27.34
C ARG A 27 -2.38 16.42 27.41
N SER A 28 -1.60 15.33 27.38
CA SER A 28 -0.13 15.38 27.39
C SER A 28 0.41 16.23 26.25
N ILE A 29 -0.07 16.04 25.02
CA ILE A 29 0.43 16.80 23.87
C ILE A 29 -0.01 18.27 23.90
N VAL A 30 -1.22 18.56 24.35
CA VAL A 30 -1.72 19.94 24.48
C VAL A 30 -0.90 20.71 25.54
N ALA A 31 -0.55 20.08 26.65
CA ALA A 31 0.24 20.67 27.72
C ALA A 31 1.75 20.78 27.40
N SER A 32 2.24 20.04 26.41
CA SER A 32 3.65 20.03 26.05
C SER A 32 4.16 21.42 25.63
N ARG A 33 5.32 21.82 26.16
CA ARG A 33 6.03 23.06 25.80
C ARG A 33 7.16 22.84 24.80
N ALA A 34 7.26 21.63 24.23
CA ALA A 34 8.28 21.30 23.25
C ALA A 34 8.18 22.19 22.01
N ARG A 35 9.34 22.71 21.57
CA ARG A 35 9.45 23.57 20.39
C ARG A 35 9.18 22.83 19.10
N PHE A 36 9.67 21.58 19.02
CA PHE A 36 9.47 20.71 17.86
C PHE A 36 8.83 19.40 18.32
N VAL A 37 7.67 19.09 17.77
CA VAL A 37 6.93 17.87 18.07
C VAL A 37 6.73 17.08 16.80
N TRP A 38 7.05 15.80 16.85
CA TRP A 38 6.73 14.83 15.82
C TRP A 38 5.76 13.80 16.41
N ALA A 39 4.61 13.65 15.76
CA ALA A 39 3.54 12.79 16.24
C ALA A 39 3.11 11.77 15.18
N ASN A 40 3.42 10.50 15.47
CA ASN A 40 2.94 9.36 14.71
C ASN A 40 1.74 8.77 15.45
N TRP A 41 0.55 9.24 15.13
CA TRP A 41 -0.67 8.85 15.80
C TRP A 41 -1.59 8.10 14.85
N SER A 42 -2.22 7.06 15.37
CA SER A 42 -3.21 6.25 14.71
C SER A 42 -4.32 7.09 14.07
N ARG A 43 -4.98 6.52 13.11
CA ARG A 43 -6.21 7.08 12.55
C ARG A 43 -7.31 7.12 13.61
N GLN A 44 -8.16 8.15 13.57
CA GLN A 44 -9.34 8.34 14.42
C GLN A 44 -9.10 8.48 15.94
N VAL A 45 -7.87 8.65 16.40
CA VAL A 45 -7.55 8.91 17.82
C VAL A 45 -7.62 10.40 18.21
N GLY A 46 -8.16 11.25 17.34
CA GLY A 46 -8.32 12.68 17.64
C GLY A 46 -7.06 13.52 17.45
N LYS A 47 -6.12 13.10 16.59
CA LYS A 47 -4.87 13.80 16.26
C LYS A 47 -5.09 15.27 15.91
N SER A 48 -5.82 15.56 14.83
CA SER A 48 -6.10 16.93 14.38
C SER A 48 -6.88 17.77 15.42
N PHE A 49 -7.70 17.12 16.25
CA PHE A 49 -8.41 17.74 17.35
C PHE A 49 -7.44 18.23 18.45
N ALA A 50 -6.55 17.35 18.91
CA ALA A 50 -5.60 17.68 19.96
C ALA A 50 -4.57 18.76 19.52
N PHE A 51 -4.04 18.62 18.28
CA PHE A 51 -3.06 19.58 17.77
C PHE A 51 -3.66 20.95 17.43
N SER A 52 -4.88 21.02 16.95
CA SER A 52 -5.55 22.32 16.76
C SER A 52 -5.81 23.03 18.09
N LEU A 53 -6.20 22.30 19.14
CA LEU A 53 -6.30 22.87 20.51
C LEU A 53 -4.93 23.34 21.02
N ARG A 54 -3.89 22.52 20.87
CA ARG A 54 -2.51 22.90 21.22
C ARG A 54 -2.14 24.23 20.53
N ARG A 55 -2.41 24.40 19.24
CA ARG A 55 -2.09 25.65 18.53
C ARG A 55 -2.88 26.85 19.05
N VAL A 56 -4.15 26.69 19.41
CA VAL A 56 -4.93 27.76 20.06
C VAL A 56 -4.29 28.14 21.41
N VAL A 57 -3.99 27.17 22.26
CA VAL A 57 -3.37 27.40 23.58
C VAL A 57 -1.98 28.03 23.42
N ARG A 58 -1.13 27.52 22.50
CA ARG A 58 0.20 28.08 22.26
C ARG A 58 0.11 29.50 21.68
N GLY A 59 -0.84 29.79 20.83
CA GLY A 59 -1.09 31.15 20.32
C GLY A 59 -1.41 32.13 21.42
N LEU A 60 -2.28 31.75 22.36
CA LEU A 60 -2.59 32.55 23.54
C LEU A 60 -1.37 32.80 24.45
N LEU A 61 -0.60 31.75 24.73
CA LEU A 61 0.54 31.83 25.64
C LEU A 61 1.76 32.54 25.04
N ARG A 62 2.00 32.41 23.73
CA ARG A 62 3.20 32.92 23.06
C ARG A 62 3.00 34.25 22.36
N GLY A 63 1.74 34.65 22.10
CA GLY A 63 1.46 35.85 21.34
C GLY A 63 1.89 35.80 19.86
N ARG A 64 2.06 34.59 19.28
CA ARG A 64 2.53 34.38 17.91
C ARG A 64 1.41 33.81 17.05
N SER A 65 1.34 34.25 15.79
CA SER A 65 0.40 33.68 14.80
C SER A 65 0.64 32.18 14.63
N GLN A 66 -0.43 31.44 14.38
CA GLN A 66 -0.43 30.00 14.24
C GLN A 66 -0.85 29.63 12.82
N LEU A 67 -0.01 28.88 12.12
CA LEU A 67 -0.25 28.40 10.76
C LEU A 67 -0.59 26.90 10.83
N LEU A 68 -1.79 26.54 10.36
CA LEU A 68 -2.27 25.16 10.31
C LEU A 68 -2.33 24.73 8.86
N LEU A 69 -1.51 23.78 8.48
CA LEU A 69 -1.30 23.35 7.11
C LEU A 69 -1.81 21.93 6.91
N SER A 70 -2.68 21.73 5.94
CA SER A 70 -3.26 20.43 5.57
C SER A 70 -3.06 20.13 4.09
N ALA A 71 -3.22 18.88 3.66
CA ALA A 71 -2.96 18.47 2.28
C ALA A 71 -3.98 19.06 1.26
N SER A 72 -5.15 19.49 1.70
CA SER A 72 -6.19 20.06 0.82
C SER A 72 -6.95 21.19 1.51
N GLU A 73 -7.63 22.02 0.70
CA GLU A 73 -8.49 23.09 1.21
C GLU A 73 -9.64 22.55 2.07
N ARG A 74 -10.24 21.41 1.71
CA ARG A 74 -11.27 20.76 2.50
C ARG A 74 -10.77 20.42 3.91
N GLN A 75 -9.59 19.79 3.99
CA GLN A 75 -8.99 19.45 5.28
C GLN A 75 -8.62 20.70 6.09
N SER A 76 -8.19 21.78 5.44
CA SER A 76 -7.94 23.06 6.12
C SER A 76 -9.21 23.62 6.74
N ARG A 77 -10.37 23.53 6.08
CA ARG A 77 -11.66 23.93 6.65
C ARG A 77 -12.05 23.07 7.86
N GLU A 78 -11.96 21.74 7.72
CA GLU A 78 -12.25 20.81 8.81
C GLU A 78 -11.35 21.07 10.04
N LEU A 79 -10.08 21.44 9.81
CA LEU A 79 -9.15 21.80 10.88
C LEU A 79 -9.55 23.13 11.55
N MET A 80 -9.95 24.14 10.77
CA MET A 80 -10.41 25.43 11.30
C MET A 80 -11.78 25.34 11.99
N GLU A 81 -12.64 24.39 11.63
CA GLU A 81 -13.85 24.07 12.38
C GLU A 81 -13.53 23.57 13.80
N LYS A 82 -12.50 22.74 13.93
CA LYS A 82 -11.99 22.32 15.25
C LYS A 82 -11.44 23.48 16.05
N VAL A 83 -10.68 24.39 15.41
CA VAL A 83 -10.23 25.65 16.06
C VAL A 83 -11.43 26.45 16.57
N SER A 84 -12.48 26.59 15.75
CA SER A 84 -13.71 27.28 16.17
C SER A 84 -14.37 26.61 17.36
N LEU A 85 -14.46 25.29 17.36
CA LEU A 85 -15.01 24.51 18.47
C LEU A 85 -14.20 24.77 19.76
N HIS A 86 -12.88 24.73 19.69
CA HIS A 86 -12.01 24.98 20.83
C HIS A 86 -12.16 26.40 21.36
N CYS A 87 -12.20 27.40 20.48
CA CYS A 87 -12.40 28.79 20.90
C CYS A 87 -13.75 29.00 21.60
N ARG A 88 -14.81 28.36 21.12
CA ARG A 88 -16.12 28.38 21.78
C ARG A 88 -16.08 27.68 23.13
N ALA A 89 -15.48 26.51 23.19
CA ALA A 89 -15.35 25.72 24.42
C ALA A 89 -14.57 26.46 25.50
N LEU A 90 -13.51 27.15 25.11
CA LEU A 90 -12.70 27.98 26.00
C LEU A 90 -13.36 29.36 26.29
N ARG A 91 -14.58 29.60 25.78
CA ARG A 91 -15.30 30.88 25.91
C ARG A 91 -14.48 32.09 25.47
N LEU A 92 -13.62 31.89 24.47
CA LEU A 92 -12.81 32.96 23.93
C LEU A 92 -13.63 33.81 22.99
N ALA A 93 -13.54 35.14 23.15
CA ALA A 93 -14.04 36.09 22.16
C ALA A 93 -13.12 35.98 20.93
N THR A 94 -13.63 35.41 19.84
CA THR A 94 -12.86 35.29 18.60
C THR A 94 -13.48 36.17 17.53
N GLY A 95 -12.66 36.94 16.85
CA GLY A 95 -13.06 37.66 15.65
C GLY A 95 -13.00 36.69 14.44
N TRP A 96 -14.16 36.17 14.03
CA TRP A 96 -14.27 35.50 12.74
C TRP A 96 -14.54 36.54 11.66
N SER A 97 -13.75 36.56 10.63
CA SER A 97 -14.05 37.37 9.46
C SER A 97 -15.27 36.78 8.74
N ARG A 98 -16.45 37.42 8.91
CA ARG A 98 -17.69 37.03 8.23
C ARG A 98 -17.56 37.08 6.70
N GLN A 99 -16.63 37.85 6.19
CA GLN A 99 -16.37 38.01 4.76
C GLN A 99 -15.90 36.72 4.12
N MET A 100 -15.16 35.87 4.86
CA MET A 100 -14.64 34.58 4.39
C MET A 100 -15.72 33.54 4.10
N TRP A 101 -16.90 33.65 4.69
CA TRP A 101 -18.01 32.71 4.48
C TRP A 101 -18.87 33.03 3.26
N ARG A 102 -18.78 34.24 2.72
CA ARG A 102 -19.60 34.68 1.58
C ARG A 102 -18.88 34.65 0.25
N ASP A 103 -17.57 34.65 0.28
CA ASP A 103 -16.75 34.70 -0.93
C ASP A 103 -16.11 33.32 -1.16
N THR A 104 -16.67 32.56 -2.08
CA THR A 104 -16.19 31.21 -2.44
C THR A 104 -14.80 31.21 -3.09
N SER A 105 -14.24 32.39 -3.37
CA SER A 105 -12.90 32.56 -3.95
C SER A 105 -11.78 32.61 -2.90
N VAL A 106 -12.10 32.75 -1.62
CA VAL A 106 -11.10 32.87 -0.55
C VAL A 106 -10.56 31.50 -0.16
N ARG A 107 -9.25 31.31 -0.36
CA ARG A 107 -8.54 30.06 -0.05
C ARG A 107 -7.96 30.01 1.37
N GLN A 108 -8.14 31.05 2.17
CA GLN A 108 -7.59 31.21 3.51
C GLN A 108 -8.70 31.27 4.54
N LEU A 109 -8.60 30.45 5.59
CA LEU A 109 -9.46 30.50 6.78
C LEU A 109 -8.66 31.12 7.93
N GLU A 110 -9.21 32.10 8.60
CA GLU A 110 -8.54 32.83 9.66
C GLU A 110 -9.45 33.02 10.87
N ALA A 111 -8.88 32.85 12.06
CA ALA A 111 -9.50 33.20 13.33
C ALA A 111 -8.57 34.13 14.12
N SER A 112 -9.13 35.17 14.76
CA SER A 112 -8.39 36.06 15.66
C SER A 112 -8.65 35.67 17.11
N LEU A 113 -7.62 35.48 17.90
CA LEU A 113 -7.70 35.22 19.34
C LEU A 113 -7.81 36.54 20.12
N PRO A 114 -8.26 36.51 21.40
CA PRO A 114 -8.44 37.72 22.22
C PRO A 114 -7.17 38.56 22.40
N ASN A 115 -6.00 37.95 22.29
CA ASN A 115 -4.72 38.65 22.38
C ASN A 115 -4.23 39.21 21.02
N GLY A 116 -5.07 39.20 19.99
CA GLY A 116 -4.77 39.69 18.64
C GLY A 116 -3.99 38.67 17.77
N VAL A 117 -3.73 37.48 18.29
CA VAL A 117 -3.04 36.41 17.54
C VAL A 117 -3.97 35.85 16.48
N ARG A 118 -3.43 35.64 15.28
CA ARG A 118 -4.13 35.01 14.16
C ARG A 118 -3.84 33.51 14.08
N VAL A 119 -4.90 32.74 13.95
CA VAL A 119 -4.83 31.31 13.61
C VAL A 119 -5.30 31.14 12.16
N ILE A 120 -4.42 30.63 11.30
CA ILE A 120 -4.62 30.66 9.86
C ILE A 120 -4.55 29.22 9.33
N GLY A 121 -5.62 28.75 8.70
CA GLY A 121 -5.67 27.45 8.03
C GLY A 121 -5.41 27.58 6.53
N LEU A 122 -4.45 26.86 6.00
CA LEU A 122 -4.06 26.90 4.60
C LEU A 122 -3.85 25.49 4.03
N PRO A 123 -4.17 25.27 2.75
CA PRO A 123 -3.63 24.10 2.06
C PRO A 123 -2.10 24.24 1.96
N ALA A 124 -1.39 23.16 2.23
CA ALA A 124 0.06 23.12 2.20
C ALA A 124 0.57 23.18 0.76
N ASN A 125 0.67 24.38 0.24
CA ASN A 125 1.28 24.68 -1.05
C ASN A 125 2.53 25.54 -0.81
N PRO A 126 3.70 25.17 -1.36
CA PRO A 126 4.95 25.91 -1.19
C PRO A 126 4.85 27.40 -1.55
N GLN A 127 3.99 27.75 -2.50
CA GLN A 127 3.78 29.15 -2.92
C GLN A 127 2.93 29.95 -1.94
N THR A 128 1.89 29.33 -1.38
CA THR A 128 0.96 30.00 -0.44
C THR A 128 1.54 30.19 0.95
N VAL A 129 2.44 29.33 1.37
CA VAL A 129 3.04 29.36 2.72
C VAL A 129 4.13 30.43 2.83
N ARG A 130 4.76 30.80 1.73
CA ARG A 130 5.76 31.87 1.69
C ARG A 130 5.15 33.20 2.06
N GLY A 131 5.77 33.91 2.98
CA GLY A 131 5.33 35.24 3.43
C GLY A 131 4.57 35.24 4.78
N PHE A 132 4.24 34.08 5.32
CA PHE A 132 3.70 33.98 6.67
C PHE A 132 4.83 33.81 7.70
N CYS A 133 4.63 34.39 8.89
CA CYS A 133 5.51 34.19 10.06
C CYS A 133 4.67 33.71 11.22
N GLY A 134 5.12 32.65 11.91
CA GLY A 134 4.38 32.11 13.04
C GLY A 134 4.88 30.73 13.46
N ASP A 135 4.15 30.16 14.39
CA ASP A 135 4.30 28.74 14.74
C ASP A 135 3.49 27.90 13.75
N VAL A 136 3.96 26.69 13.46
CA VAL A 136 3.40 25.88 12.37
C VAL A 136 2.92 24.53 12.89
N PHE A 137 1.79 24.09 12.39
CA PHE A 137 1.30 22.72 12.49
C PHE A 137 1.11 22.12 11.09
N LEU A 138 1.76 21.01 10.82
CA LEU A 138 1.60 20.20 9.61
C LEU A 138 0.71 18.99 9.93
N ASP A 139 -0.53 19.01 9.44
CA ASP A 139 -1.46 17.89 9.60
C ASP A 139 -1.35 16.92 8.42
N GLU A 140 -1.37 15.62 8.73
CA GLU A 140 -1.23 14.50 7.79
C GLU A 140 0.00 14.63 6.86
N PHE A 141 1.15 15.01 7.44
CA PHE A 141 2.34 15.39 6.67
C PHE A 141 2.90 14.25 5.81
N ALA A 142 2.79 12.99 6.22
CA ALA A 142 3.20 11.85 5.39
C ALA A 142 2.39 11.73 4.08
N MET A 143 1.19 12.34 4.03
CA MET A 143 0.30 12.27 2.85
C MET A 143 0.57 13.37 1.82
N HIS A 144 1.42 14.36 2.15
CA HIS A 144 1.74 15.45 1.24
C HIS A 144 2.63 14.99 0.08
N ARG A 145 2.30 15.39 -1.15
CA ARG A 145 3.04 14.99 -2.36
C ARG A 145 4.41 15.65 -2.47
N ASP A 146 4.47 16.95 -2.11
CA ASP A 146 5.66 17.79 -2.24
C ASP A 146 6.24 18.15 -0.87
N ASP A 147 6.35 17.16 0.02
CA ASP A 147 6.75 17.31 1.42
C ASP A 147 8.06 18.10 1.59
N ARG A 148 9.07 17.85 0.76
CA ARG A 148 10.36 18.57 0.80
C ARG A 148 10.24 20.02 0.35
N ALA A 149 9.41 20.31 -0.65
CA ALA A 149 9.18 21.68 -1.13
C ALA A 149 8.39 22.50 -0.11
N ILE A 150 7.39 21.87 0.54
CA ILE A 150 6.63 22.45 1.66
C ILE A 150 7.57 22.74 2.83
N TRP A 151 8.42 21.78 3.20
CA TRP A 151 9.42 21.93 4.25
C TRP A 151 10.34 23.11 3.99
N ALA A 152 10.91 23.19 2.78
CA ALA A 152 11.80 24.29 2.39
C ALA A 152 11.12 25.68 2.44
N ALA A 153 9.80 25.73 2.19
CA ALA A 153 9.03 26.96 2.29
C ALA A 153 8.73 27.38 3.73
N ILE A 154 8.53 26.41 4.64
CA ILE A 154 8.16 26.64 6.05
C ILE A 154 9.39 26.91 6.92
N PHE A 155 10.49 26.23 6.67
CA PHE A 155 11.65 26.23 7.57
C PHE A 155 12.19 27.64 7.88
N PRO A 156 12.28 28.59 6.92
CA PRO A 156 12.67 29.98 7.24
C PRO A 156 11.69 30.69 8.19
N THR A 157 10.40 30.35 8.12
CA THR A 157 9.34 30.92 8.96
C THR A 157 9.53 30.55 10.43
N ILE A 158 10.00 29.33 10.68
CA ILE A 158 10.20 28.78 12.03
C ILE A 158 11.51 29.29 12.64
N LEU A 159 12.54 29.50 11.81
CA LEU A 159 13.86 29.95 12.28
C LEU A 159 13.82 31.38 12.85
N ARG A 160 12.98 32.26 12.32
CA ARG A 160 12.84 33.62 12.82
C ARG A 160 12.05 33.66 14.13
N GLY A 161 12.73 34.02 15.22
CA GLY A 161 12.10 34.34 16.51
C GLY A 161 11.53 33.13 17.24
N ASP A 162 12.26 32.01 17.32
CA ASP A 162 11.89 30.82 18.10
C ASP A 162 10.54 30.17 17.75
N GLY A 163 10.22 30.11 16.46
CA GLY A 163 9.00 29.45 15.98
C GLY A 163 8.91 27.99 16.43
N GLU A 164 7.70 27.55 16.75
CA GLU A 164 7.38 26.16 17.07
C GLU A 164 6.90 25.41 15.83
N LEU A 165 7.14 24.10 15.82
CA LEU A 165 6.68 23.23 14.76
C LEU A 165 6.12 21.94 15.35
N ASP A 166 4.86 21.67 15.00
CA ASP A 166 4.26 20.37 15.22
C ASP A 166 4.05 19.69 13.85
N VAL A 167 4.46 18.45 13.75
CA VAL A 167 4.28 17.62 12.56
C VAL A 167 3.56 16.35 12.98
N ALA A 168 2.37 16.10 12.44
CA ALA A 168 1.59 14.92 12.81
C ALA A 168 1.04 14.20 11.57
N SER A 169 1.04 12.87 11.62
CA SER A 169 0.50 12.01 10.57
C SER A 169 0.25 10.59 11.07
N THR A 170 -0.52 9.80 10.31
CA THR A 170 -0.33 8.35 10.25
C THR A 170 0.86 8.04 9.35
N PRO A 171 1.51 6.86 9.49
CA PRO A 171 2.62 6.46 8.62
C PRO A 171 2.19 6.28 7.17
N LYS A 172 3.13 6.47 6.24
CA LYS A 172 2.96 6.16 4.83
C LYS A 172 4.30 5.78 4.21
N GLY A 173 4.68 4.51 4.39
CA GLY A 173 5.99 4.05 3.94
C GLY A 173 7.16 4.76 4.61
N MET A 174 8.39 4.42 4.18
CA MET A 174 9.63 4.97 4.77
C MET A 174 10.32 6.03 3.88
N LYS A 175 9.80 6.30 2.66
CA LYS A 175 10.45 7.16 1.67
C LYS A 175 9.89 8.60 1.63
N ASN A 176 9.55 9.17 2.79
CA ASN A 176 9.02 10.53 2.89
C ASN A 176 9.69 11.29 4.03
N LEU A 177 9.54 12.61 4.00
CA LEU A 177 10.18 13.48 4.98
C LEU A 177 9.61 13.29 6.40
N PHE A 178 8.34 12.89 6.54
CA PHE A 178 7.76 12.60 7.85
C PHE A 178 8.51 11.47 8.57
N TYR A 179 8.86 10.38 7.86
CA TYR A 179 9.69 9.31 8.40
C TYR A 179 11.07 9.80 8.80
N GLU A 180 11.74 10.59 7.93
CA GLU A 180 13.08 11.15 8.21
C GLU A 180 13.07 12.06 9.44
N LEU A 181 12.05 12.92 9.58
CA LEU A 181 11.89 13.79 10.76
C LEU A 181 11.69 13.00 12.04
N GLY A 182 11.05 11.83 11.98
CA GLY A 182 10.92 10.90 13.09
C GLY A 182 12.27 10.34 13.58
N GLN A 183 13.31 10.37 12.77
CA GLN A 183 14.67 9.98 13.17
C GLN A 183 15.49 11.16 13.71
N ASN A 184 14.99 12.39 13.63
CA ASN A 184 15.70 13.59 14.06
C ASN A 184 15.54 13.82 15.57
N ASN A 185 16.66 13.84 16.30
CA ASN A 185 16.69 13.99 17.76
C ASN A 185 16.26 15.38 18.27
N ARG A 186 16.06 16.36 17.41
CA ARG A 186 15.52 17.68 17.78
C ARG A 186 14.03 17.66 18.05
N PHE A 187 13.31 16.63 17.61
CA PHE A 187 11.88 16.48 17.82
C PHE A 187 11.59 15.67 19.07
N VAL A 188 10.69 16.18 19.90
CA VAL A 188 9.99 15.35 20.90
C VAL A 188 9.02 14.45 20.15
N ARG A 189 9.20 13.15 20.32
CA ARG A 189 8.40 12.13 19.64
C ARG A 189 7.19 11.75 20.47
N SER A 190 6.06 11.61 19.81
CA SER A 190 4.83 11.09 20.39
C SER A 190 4.26 10.04 19.44
N THR A 191 4.16 8.79 19.88
CA THR A 191 3.50 7.73 19.13
C THR A 191 2.30 7.26 19.93
N VAL A 192 1.14 7.18 19.28
CA VAL A 192 -0.12 6.70 19.87
C VAL A 192 -0.79 5.76 18.91
N THR A 193 -0.70 4.47 19.19
CA THR A 193 -1.41 3.42 18.44
C THR A 193 -2.89 3.38 18.86
N ILE A 194 -3.72 2.67 18.09
CA ILE A 194 -5.11 2.42 18.49
C ILE A 194 -5.20 1.69 19.83
N PHE A 195 -4.26 0.78 20.10
CA PHE A 195 -4.17 0.04 21.36
C PHE A 195 -3.84 0.95 22.54
N ASP A 196 -2.93 1.91 22.35
CA ASP A 196 -2.61 2.92 23.37
C ASP A 196 -3.82 3.81 23.65
N ALA A 197 -4.50 4.25 22.59
CA ALA A 197 -5.67 5.11 22.72
C ALA A 197 -6.81 4.42 23.47
N VAL A 198 -7.09 3.13 23.18
CA VAL A 198 -8.11 2.35 23.90
C VAL A 198 -7.72 2.14 25.35
N ARG A 199 -6.46 1.81 25.64
CA ARG A 199 -5.95 1.69 27.01
C ARG A 199 -6.13 2.99 27.81
N GLU A 200 -6.04 4.14 27.14
CA GLU A 200 -6.22 5.47 27.73
C GLU A 200 -7.66 6.01 27.65
N GLY A 201 -8.64 5.16 27.29
CA GLY A 201 -10.07 5.43 27.41
C GLY A 201 -10.78 5.77 26.11
N LEU A 202 -10.19 5.52 24.93
CA LEU A 202 -10.91 5.60 23.67
C LEU A 202 -11.86 4.40 23.54
N ASP A 203 -13.14 4.66 23.34
CA ASP A 203 -14.16 3.62 23.19
C ASP A 203 -14.21 3.13 21.72
N VAL A 204 -13.42 2.09 21.41
CA VAL A 204 -13.35 1.46 20.09
C VAL A 204 -13.10 -0.05 20.25
N ASP A 205 -13.89 -0.86 19.56
CA ASP A 205 -13.65 -2.29 19.40
C ASP A 205 -12.57 -2.51 18.32
N VAL A 206 -11.34 -2.77 18.78
CA VAL A 206 -10.17 -2.93 17.91
C VAL A 206 -10.27 -4.20 17.07
N GLU A 207 -10.83 -5.28 17.59
CA GLU A 207 -10.96 -6.54 16.85
C GLU A 207 -12.00 -6.42 15.73
N ALA A 208 -13.14 -5.80 16.01
CA ALA A 208 -14.13 -5.49 14.97
C ALA A 208 -13.55 -4.59 13.87
N LEU A 209 -12.74 -3.59 14.24
CA LEU A 209 -12.05 -2.71 13.31
C LEU A 209 -11.05 -3.48 12.43
N ARG A 210 -10.26 -4.37 13.03
CA ARG A 210 -9.27 -5.21 12.35
C ARG A 210 -9.94 -6.17 11.36
N LEU A 211 -11.02 -6.83 11.77
CA LEU A 211 -11.80 -7.71 10.90
C LEU A 211 -12.44 -6.95 9.72
N ALA A 212 -12.93 -5.73 9.95
CA ALA A 212 -13.52 -4.90 8.92
C ALA A 212 -12.49 -4.44 7.86
N MET A 213 -11.24 -4.21 8.25
CA MET A 213 -10.16 -3.79 7.35
C MET A 213 -9.77 -4.87 6.33
N ARG A 214 -9.84 -6.16 6.70
CA ARG A 214 -9.46 -7.32 5.87
C ARG A 214 -8.05 -7.26 5.27
N ASP A 215 -7.22 -6.36 5.76
CA ASP A 215 -5.83 -6.15 5.33
C ASP A 215 -4.98 -5.83 6.57
N GLU A 216 -4.22 -6.82 7.01
CA GLU A 216 -3.42 -6.73 8.23
C GLU A 216 -2.27 -5.72 8.09
N GLU A 217 -1.65 -5.60 6.92
CA GLU A 217 -0.58 -4.63 6.69
C GLU A 217 -1.13 -3.20 6.77
N LEU A 218 -2.27 -2.97 6.12
CA LEU A 218 -2.94 -1.68 6.19
C LEU A 218 -3.40 -1.36 7.61
N PHE A 219 -3.89 -2.37 8.37
CA PHE A 219 -4.25 -2.19 9.77
C PHE A 219 -3.04 -1.79 10.63
N ARG A 220 -1.90 -2.47 10.47
CA ARG A 220 -0.66 -2.15 11.17
C ARG A 220 -0.16 -0.74 10.85
N GLN A 221 -0.25 -0.32 9.59
CA GLN A 221 0.13 1.03 9.19
C GLN A 221 -0.81 2.10 9.74
N GLU A 222 -2.13 2.00 9.49
CA GLU A 222 -3.10 3.04 9.81
C GLU A 222 -3.44 3.12 11.31
N PHE A 223 -3.44 1.96 12.00
CA PHE A 223 -3.83 1.85 13.39
C PHE A 223 -2.71 1.42 14.33
N GLY A 224 -1.75 0.63 13.88
CA GLY A 224 -0.56 0.24 14.64
C GLY A 224 0.57 1.26 14.57
N CYS A 225 0.47 2.31 13.77
CA CYS A 225 1.52 3.33 13.59
C CYS A 225 2.85 2.77 13.08
N GLU A 226 2.83 1.65 12.36
CA GLU A 226 4.02 1.02 11.82
C GLU A 226 4.39 1.63 10.47
N PHE A 227 5.68 1.97 10.31
CA PHE A 227 6.21 2.33 9.01
C PHE A 227 6.52 1.05 8.25
N LEU A 228 5.62 0.67 7.37
CA LEU A 228 5.84 -0.45 6.48
C LEU A 228 6.66 0.03 5.28
N ASP A 229 7.63 -0.78 4.86
CA ASP A 229 8.31 -0.51 3.60
C ASP A 229 7.27 -0.62 2.47
N GLU A 230 7.22 0.36 1.56
CA GLU A 230 6.31 0.35 0.40
C GLU A 230 6.59 -0.83 -0.53
N VAL A 231 7.70 -1.51 -0.29
CA VAL A 231 8.16 -2.68 -1.03
C VAL A 231 8.25 -3.87 -0.06
N THR A 232 7.13 -4.49 0.23
CA THR A 232 7.13 -5.76 0.97
C THR A 232 7.30 -6.93 0.00
N ALA A 233 8.08 -7.95 0.40
CA ALA A 233 8.12 -9.20 -0.33
C ALA A 233 6.70 -9.75 -0.42
N PHE A 234 6.24 -10.05 -1.64
CA PHE A 234 4.88 -10.55 -1.83
C PHE A 234 4.68 -11.94 -1.22
N LEU A 235 5.73 -12.77 -1.28
CA LEU A 235 5.84 -14.06 -0.62
C LEU A 235 7.11 -14.10 0.24
N THR A 236 6.99 -14.58 1.47
CA THR A 236 8.15 -14.77 2.34
C THR A 236 8.90 -16.07 2.00
N TYR A 237 10.19 -16.13 2.33
CA TYR A 237 10.98 -17.37 2.17
C TYR A 237 10.35 -18.56 2.90
N GLU A 238 9.74 -18.33 4.07
CA GLU A 238 9.07 -19.39 4.83
C GLU A 238 7.83 -19.94 4.11
N GLN A 239 7.02 -19.07 3.52
CA GLN A 239 5.85 -19.46 2.73
C GLN A 239 6.26 -20.28 1.50
N ILE A 240 7.31 -19.86 0.79
CA ILE A 240 7.84 -20.56 -0.38
C ILE A 240 8.40 -21.93 0.03
N ALA A 241 9.22 -21.98 1.10
CA ALA A 241 9.83 -23.21 1.59
C ALA A 241 8.81 -24.29 1.97
N ARG A 242 7.62 -23.91 2.47
CA ARG A 242 6.51 -24.85 2.75
C ARG A 242 5.94 -25.51 1.49
N CYS A 243 6.15 -24.91 0.32
CA CYS A 243 5.68 -25.43 -0.96
C CYS A 243 6.76 -26.28 -1.67
N GLU A 244 7.99 -26.22 -1.21
CA GLU A 244 9.10 -26.93 -1.83
C GLU A 244 9.05 -28.45 -1.56
N ASP A 245 9.34 -29.21 -2.60
CA ASP A 245 9.46 -30.65 -2.57
C ASP A 245 10.73 -31.07 -3.34
N ALA A 246 11.71 -31.64 -2.64
CA ALA A 246 12.98 -32.04 -3.20
C ALA A 246 12.87 -33.23 -4.18
N SER A 247 11.77 -33.94 -4.20
CA SER A 247 11.52 -35.05 -5.14
C SER A 247 11.08 -34.60 -6.53
N LEU A 248 10.66 -33.31 -6.66
CA LEU A 248 10.16 -32.75 -7.91
C LEU A 248 11.32 -32.31 -8.84
N PRO A 249 11.25 -32.65 -10.14
CA PRO A 249 12.25 -32.22 -11.11
C PRO A 249 12.12 -30.71 -11.41
N ARG A 250 13.27 -30.02 -11.52
CA ARG A 250 13.29 -28.65 -12.09
C ARG A 250 13.11 -28.69 -13.60
N ALA A 251 13.96 -29.47 -14.29
CA ALA A 251 13.90 -29.55 -15.74
C ALA A 251 12.75 -30.45 -16.20
N LEU A 252 12.04 -30.00 -17.23
CA LEU A 252 10.95 -30.75 -17.83
C LEU A 252 11.47 -31.93 -18.65
N ASP A 253 11.05 -33.14 -18.29
CA ASP A 253 11.24 -34.35 -19.11
C ASP A 253 10.02 -34.61 -19.99
N LEU A 254 10.13 -34.26 -21.27
CA LEU A 254 9.03 -34.44 -22.24
C LEU A 254 8.68 -35.92 -22.48
N ALA A 255 9.63 -36.85 -22.35
CA ALA A 255 9.40 -38.28 -22.52
C ALA A 255 8.58 -38.83 -21.35
N ALA A 256 8.88 -38.41 -20.15
CA ALA A 256 8.09 -38.72 -18.95
C ALA A 256 6.72 -38.08 -19.03
N LEU A 257 6.62 -36.79 -19.43
CA LEU A 257 5.38 -36.04 -19.52
C LEU A 257 4.37 -36.65 -20.50
N ARG A 258 4.85 -37.22 -21.62
CA ARG A 258 4.01 -37.92 -22.62
C ARG A 258 3.39 -39.21 -22.09
N LYS A 259 3.98 -39.81 -21.07
CA LYS A 259 3.49 -41.05 -20.43
C LYS A 259 2.60 -40.73 -19.23
N GLU A 260 2.57 -39.46 -18.80
CA GLU A 260 1.84 -39.03 -17.62
C GLU A 260 0.33 -38.95 -17.92
N GLY A 261 -0.46 -39.51 -17.01
CA GLY A 261 -1.90 -39.38 -17.03
C GLY A 261 -2.36 -38.11 -16.30
N GLY A 262 -3.63 -37.80 -16.43
CA GLY A 262 -4.26 -36.66 -15.77
C GLY A 262 -4.29 -35.38 -16.60
N GLU A 263 -4.60 -34.25 -15.96
CA GLU A 263 -4.72 -32.96 -16.62
C GLU A 263 -3.51 -32.08 -16.32
N LEU A 264 -2.84 -31.66 -17.38
CA LEU A 264 -1.72 -30.73 -17.31
C LEU A 264 -2.15 -29.31 -17.70
N ALA A 265 -1.65 -28.34 -16.94
CA ALA A 265 -1.80 -26.93 -17.20
C ALA A 265 -0.43 -26.28 -17.41
N VAL A 266 -0.36 -25.38 -18.39
CA VAL A 266 0.89 -24.74 -18.78
C VAL A 266 0.79 -23.22 -18.59
N GLY A 267 1.80 -22.61 -18.03
CA GLY A 267 1.97 -21.16 -17.98
C GLY A 267 3.26 -20.74 -18.68
N VAL A 268 3.20 -19.69 -19.48
CA VAL A 268 4.34 -19.23 -20.27
C VAL A 268 4.54 -17.73 -20.04
N ASP A 269 5.71 -17.37 -19.53
CA ASP A 269 6.20 -16.01 -19.48
C ASP A 269 7.30 -15.84 -20.54
N VAL A 270 7.16 -14.83 -21.41
CA VAL A 270 8.01 -14.67 -22.59
C VAL A 270 9.05 -13.56 -22.35
N GLY A 271 10.30 -13.98 -22.18
CA GLY A 271 11.40 -13.06 -21.92
C GLY A 271 12.05 -12.46 -23.18
N ARG A 272 12.68 -11.30 -22.99
CA ARG A 272 13.51 -10.61 -23.97
C ARG A 272 14.99 -10.99 -23.81
N LYS A 273 15.87 -10.33 -24.59
CA LYS A 273 17.34 -10.51 -24.65
C LYS A 273 18.10 -10.64 -23.30
N ARG A 274 17.50 -10.26 -22.19
CA ARG A 274 18.06 -10.38 -20.84
C ARG A 274 17.15 -11.13 -19.88
N ASP A 275 15.93 -11.46 -20.30
CA ASP A 275 14.91 -12.11 -19.48
C ASP A 275 14.76 -13.56 -19.92
N LEU A 276 14.35 -14.42 -18.99
CA LEU A 276 14.10 -15.83 -19.28
C LEU A 276 12.73 -16.00 -19.93
N THR A 277 12.64 -16.82 -20.97
CA THR A 277 11.38 -17.42 -21.33
C THR A 277 11.20 -18.67 -20.50
N VAL A 278 10.12 -18.72 -19.71
CA VAL A 278 9.83 -19.82 -18.81
C VAL A 278 8.51 -20.47 -19.19
N ILE A 279 8.54 -21.79 -19.43
CA ILE A 279 7.35 -22.62 -19.62
C ILE A 279 7.21 -23.48 -18.36
N TRP A 280 6.19 -23.24 -17.56
CA TRP A 280 5.92 -23.95 -16.32
C TRP A 280 4.79 -24.95 -16.50
N VAL A 281 5.02 -26.21 -16.12
CA VAL A 281 4.01 -27.27 -16.25
C VAL A 281 3.54 -27.72 -14.88
N LEU A 282 2.24 -27.63 -14.64
CA LEU A 282 1.55 -28.11 -13.45
C LEU A 282 0.64 -29.30 -13.77
N ARG A 283 0.58 -30.26 -12.86
CA ARG A 283 -0.45 -31.30 -12.84
C ARG A 283 -1.40 -31.06 -11.67
N ARG A 284 -2.67 -31.31 -11.88
CA ARG A 284 -3.64 -31.34 -10.81
C ARG A 284 -3.65 -32.72 -10.15
N ASP A 285 -3.31 -32.75 -8.86
CA ASP A 285 -3.36 -33.93 -8.00
C ASP A 285 -4.35 -33.64 -6.87
N ASP A 286 -5.56 -34.21 -6.96
CA ASP A 286 -6.67 -33.90 -6.05
C ASP A 286 -6.86 -32.39 -5.85
N ASP A 287 -6.62 -31.87 -4.64
CA ASP A 287 -6.75 -30.48 -4.26
C ASP A 287 -5.47 -29.63 -4.45
N ALA A 288 -4.38 -30.25 -4.89
CA ALA A 288 -3.09 -29.59 -5.04
C ALA A 288 -2.65 -29.48 -6.51
N LEU A 289 -1.83 -28.48 -6.79
CA LEU A 289 -1.12 -28.34 -8.06
C LEU A 289 0.35 -28.71 -7.86
N VAL A 290 0.83 -29.67 -8.62
CA VAL A 290 2.18 -30.21 -8.50
C VAL A 290 2.98 -29.90 -9.76
N THR A 291 4.15 -29.28 -9.60
CA THR A 291 5.06 -28.99 -10.72
C THR A 291 5.61 -30.28 -11.34
N ARG A 292 5.58 -30.35 -12.67
CA ARG A 292 6.15 -31.46 -13.46
C ARG A 292 7.46 -31.09 -14.13
N GLY A 293 7.85 -29.86 -14.05
CA GLY A 293 9.11 -29.30 -14.53
C GLY A 293 8.91 -27.97 -15.25
N LEU A 294 10.04 -27.38 -15.58
CA LEU A 294 10.14 -26.11 -16.28
C LEU A 294 11.01 -26.26 -17.53
N VAL A 295 10.69 -25.48 -18.57
CA VAL A 295 11.63 -25.17 -19.66
C VAL A 295 12.08 -23.75 -19.46
N GLU A 296 13.38 -23.52 -19.38
CA GLU A 296 13.98 -22.20 -19.19
C GLU A 296 14.88 -21.91 -20.38
N LEU A 297 14.57 -20.84 -21.10
CA LEU A 297 15.29 -20.42 -22.30
C LEU A 297 15.88 -19.02 -22.06
N SER A 298 17.20 -18.95 -22.01
CA SER A 298 17.91 -17.69 -21.86
C SER A 298 18.44 -17.23 -23.21
N ASN A 299 18.10 -16.01 -23.61
CA ASN A 299 18.58 -15.42 -24.86
C ASN A 299 18.34 -16.29 -26.11
N ALA A 300 17.30 -17.12 -26.09
CA ALA A 300 16.97 -18.03 -27.18
C ALA A 300 16.28 -17.30 -28.35
N PRO A 301 16.60 -17.68 -29.62
CA PRO A 301 15.88 -17.21 -30.77
C PRO A 301 14.37 -17.52 -30.68
N PHE A 302 13.57 -16.68 -31.28
CA PHE A 302 12.11 -16.84 -31.26
C PHE A 302 11.64 -18.19 -31.81
N SER A 303 12.30 -18.69 -32.87
CA SER A 303 12.03 -20.01 -33.46
C SER A 303 12.29 -21.17 -32.47
N GLU A 304 13.28 -21.06 -31.62
CA GLU A 304 13.56 -22.05 -30.59
C GLU A 304 12.49 -22.02 -29.48
N GLN A 305 12.09 -20.81 -29.04
CA GLN A 305 11.00 -20.65 -28.08
C GLN A 305 9.70 -21.26 -28.61
N GLU A 306 9.36 -21.00 -29.87
CA GLU A 306 8.19 -21.56 -30.54
C GLU A 306 8.27 -23.09 -30.64
N ALA A 307 9.42 -23.62 -31.02
CA ALA A 307 9.63 -25.07 -31.13
C ALA A 307 9.42 -25.77 -29.78
N ARG A 308 10.02 -25.24 -28.71
CA ARG A 308 9.86 -25.79 -27.35
C ARG A 308 8.42 -25.68 -26.83
N LEU A 309 7.76 -24.55 -27.06
CA LEU A 309 6.35 -24.41 -26.72
C LEU A 309 5.47 -25.40 -27.45
N ARG A 310 5.69 -25.57 -28.75
CA ARG A 310 4.97 -26.53 -29.60
C ARG A 310 5.17 -27.98 -29.11
N GLU A 311 6.39 -28.36 -28.72
CA GLU A 311 6.68 -29.67 -28.15
C GLU A 311 5.86 -29.94 -26.87
N VAL A 312 5.78 -28.97 -25.96
CA VAL A 312 5.03 -29.08 -24.71
C VAL A 312 3.51 -29.12 -24.98
N LEU A 313 3.00 -28.23 -25.83
CA LEU A 313 1.57 -28.17 -26.15
C LEU A 313 1.08 -29.37 -26.97
N SER A 314 1.97 -30.09 -27.66
CA SER A 314 1.65 -31.33 -28.38
C SER A 314 1.44 -32.53 -27.46
N VAL A 315 1.72 -32.43 -26.16
CA VAL A 315 1.43 -33.49 -25.20
C VAL A 315 -0.08 -33.59 -24.99
N PRO A 316 -0.71 -34.77 -25.20
CA PRO A 316 -2.15 -34.90 -25.11
C PRO A 316 -2.79 -34.57 -23.77
N ALA A 317 -2.02 -34.78 -22.69
CA ALA A 317 -2.43 -34.47 -21.32
C ALA A 317 -2.48 -32.94 -21.03
N VAL A 318 -1.85 -32.10 -21.85
CA VAL A 318 -1.90 -30.64 -21.72
C VAL A 318 -3.29 -30.15 -22.17
N ARG A 319 -4.10 -29.75 -21.21
CA ARG A 319 -5.48 -29.31 -21.46
C ARG A 319 -5.56 -27.82 -21.75
N ARG A 320 -4.78 -27.01 -21.03
CA ARG A 320 -4.81 -25.55 -21.18
C ARG A 320 -3.44 -24.92 -20.96
N CYS A 321 -3.19 -23.88 -21.72
CA CYS A 321 -2.02 -23.01 -21.60
C CYS A 321 -2.50 -21.56 -21.46
N CYS A 322 -1.96 -20.82 -20.47
CA CYS A 322 -2.06 -19.38 -20.40
C CYS A 322 -0.67 -18.78 -20.62
N MET A 323 -0.56 -17.81 -21.51
CA MET A 323 0.73 -17.22 -21.84
C MET A 323 0.68 -15.70 -21.92
N ASP A 324 1.77 -15.05 -21.49
CA ASP A 324 1.88 -13.61 -21.62
C ASP A 324 1.88 -13.19 -23.08
N SER A 325 0.96 -12.28 -23.44
CA SER A 325 0.83 -11.69 -24.77
C SER A 325 1.30 -10.23 -24.80
N THR A 326 2.08 -9.78 -23.82
CA THR A 326 2.55 -8.40 -23.74
C THR A 326 3.81 -8.23 -24.60
N GLY A 327 3.80 -7.26 -25.49
CA GLY A 327 4.97 -6.94 -26.32
C GLY A 327 5.39 -8.07 -27.26
N LEU A 328 6.57 -8.67 -27.06
CA LEU A 328 7.08 -9.77 -27.91
C LEU A 328 6.30 -11.08 -27.73
N GLY A 329 5.70 -11.29 -26.56
CA GLY A 329 4.86 -12.46 -26.30
C GLY A 329 3.62 -12.53 -27.19
N MET A 330 3.17 -11.41 -27.72
CA MET A 330 1.99 -11.34 -28.60
C MET A 330 2.12 -12.27 -29.83
N GLN A 331 3.23 -12.19 -30.57
CA GLN A 331 3.44 -13.00 -31.76
C GLN A 331 3.49 -14.49 -31.43
N LEU A 332 4.16 -14.87 -30.34
CA LEU A 332 4.22 -16.27 -29.90
C LEU A 332 2.84 -16.80 -29.47
N ALA A 333 2.07 -15.93 -28.77
CA ALA A 333 0.71 -16.26 -28.36
C ALA A 333 -0.24 -16.43 -29.55
N GLU A 334 -0.20 -15.53 -30.53
CA GLU A 334 -1.01 -15.64 -31.77
C GLU A 334 -0.68 -16.91 -32.55
N THR A 335 0.63 -17.23 -32.68
CA THR A 335 1.05 -18.46 -33.36
C THR A 335 0.57 -19.70 -32.60
N ALA A 336 0.65 -19.71 -31.28
CA ALA A 336 0.20 -20.82 -30.46
C ALA A 336 -1.32 -20.99 -30.50
N VAL A 337 -2.08 -19.89 -30.44
CA VAL A 337 -3.55 -19.88 -30.58
C VAL A 337 -3.95 -20.39 -31.95
N ALA A 338 -3.31 -19.93 -33.02
CA ALA A 338 -3.58 -20.41 -34.38
C ALA A 338 -3.29 -21.92 -34.55
N ALA A 339 -2.28 -22.45 -33.89
CA ALA A 339 -1.91 -23.86 -34.01
C ALA A 339 -2.73 -24.80 -33.11
N PHE A 340 -3.16 -24.36 -31.93
CA PHE A 340 -3.79 -25.24 -30.93
C PHE A 340 -5.23 -24.82 -30.54
N GLY A 341 -5.71 -23.68 -31.00
CA GLY A 341 -7.04 -23.14 -30.72
C GLY A 341 -7.17 -22.36 -29.43
N GLU A 342 -8.14 -21.42 -29.38
CA GLU A 342 -8.42 -20.56 -28.23
C GLU A 342 -8.90 -21.35 -26.99
N ASP A 343 -9.52 -22.50 -27.19
CA ASP A 343 -9.94 -23.38 -26.09
C ASP A 343 -8.74 -23.95 -25.32
N ARG A 344 -7.59 -24.10 -25.96
CA ARG A 344 -6.37 -24.66 -25.35
C ARG A 344 -5.36 -23.59 -24.98
N VAL A 345 -5.29 -22.50 -25.70
CA VAL A 345 -4.29 -21.44 -25.48
C VAL A 345 -5.00 -20.10 -25.24
N GLU A 346 -4.75 -19.52 -24.11
CA GLU A 346 -5.24 -18.20 -23.72
C GLU A 346 -4.08 -17.20 -23.73
N ALA A 347 -4.19 -16.18 -24.56
CA ALA A 347 -3.29 -15.02 -24.57
C ALA A 347 -3.69 -14.05 -23.46
N VAL A 348 -2.82 -13.81 -22.50
CA VAL A 348 -3.07 -12.99 -21.31
C VAL A 348 -2.23 -11.72 -21.37
N THR A 349 -2.88 -10.57 -21.49
CA THR A 349 -2.19 -9.27 -21.46
C THR A 349 -1.90 -8.86 -20.02
N PHE A 350 -0.63 -8.58 -19.68
CA PHE A 350 -0.21 -8.14 -18.37
C PHE A 350 -0.57 -6.67 -18.12
N THR A 351 -1.73 -6.46 -17.53
CA THR A 351 -2.16 -5.18 -16.95
C THR A 351 -2.03 -5.22 -15.41
N ALA A 352 -2.11 -4.09 -14.74
CA ALA A 352 -2.09 -4.06 -13.28
C ALA A 352 -3.21 -4.91 -12.64
N PRO A 353 -4.48 -4.87 -13.12
CA PRO A 353 -5.53 -5.77 -12.64
C PRO A 353 -5.21 -7.24 -12.90
N THR A 354 -4.73 -7.59 -14.12
CA THR A 354 -4.40 -8.97 -14.46
C THR A 354 -3.28 -9.52 -13.60
N LYS A 355 -2.20 -8.75 -13.41
CA LYS A 355 -1.10 -9.14 -12.50
C LYS A 355 -1.59 -9.32 -11.06
N THR A 356 -2.51 -8.47 -10.59
CA THR A 356 -3.09 -8.60 -9.26
C THR A 356 -3.90 -9.89 -9.10
N ASP A 357 -4.72 -10.25 -10.09
CA ASP A 357 -5.49 -11.49 -10.07
C ASP A 357 -4.57 -12.73 -10.11
N LEU A 358 -3.59 -12.74 -11.02
CA LEU A 358 -2.62 -13.84 -11.16
C LEU A 358 -1.82 -14.06 -9.87
N ALA A 359 -1.23 -13.00 -9.34
CA ALA A 359 -0.45 -13.06 -8.10
C ALA A 359 -1.32 -13.49 -6.91
N GLY A 360 -2.53 -12.93 -6.78
CA GLY A 360 -3.46 -13.27 -5.71
C GLY A 360 -3.85 -14.76 -5.72
N ARG A 361 -4.12 -15.33 -6.90
CA ARG A 361 -4.44 -16.76 -7.04
C ARG A 361 -3.29 -17.66 -6.63
N LEU A 362 -2.07 -17.33 -7.06
CA LEU A 362 -0.88 -18.09 -6.68
C LEU A 362 -0.64 -18.01 -5.17
N ARG A 363 -0.76 -16.81 -4.56
CA ARG A 363 -0.60 -16.61 -3.12
C ARG A 363 -1.57 -17.47 -2.30
N VAL A 364 -2.84 -17.54 -2.68
CA VAL A 364 -3.83 -18.40 -1.99
C VAL A 364 -3.41 -19.86 -1.97
N LEU A 365 -2.82 -20.38 -3.07
CA LEU A 365 -2.32 -21.75 -3.12
C LEU A 365 -1.07 -21.96 -2.25
N VAL A 366 -0.17 -20.98 -2.25
CA VAL A 366 1.02 -20.98 -1.39
C VAL A 366 0.62 -20.97 0.09
N GLU A 367 -0.25 -20.06 0.51
CA GLU A 367 -0.71 -19.93 1.90
C GLU A 367 -1.48 -21.16 2.38
N SER A 368 -2.26 -21.79 1.50
CA SER A 368 -3.00 -23.02 1.82
C SER A 368 -2.17 -24.30 1.66
N GLY A 369 -0.89 -24.21 1.22
CA GLY A 369 -0.05 -25.36 0.97
C GLY A 369 -0.52 -26.28 -0.15
N ARG A 370 -1.34 -25.77 -1.08
CA ARG A 370 -1.93 -26.51 -2.22
C ARG A 370 -1.17 -26.35 -3.52
N ILE A 371 0.07 -25.93 -3.45
CA ILE A 371 1.01 -25.96 -4.59
C ILE A 371 2.30 -26.62 -4.14
N ARG A 372 2.93 -27.43 -5.01
CA ARG A 372 4.22 -28.03 -4.78
C ARG A 372 5.17 -27.63 -5.91
N ILE A 373 6.35 -27.16 -5.53
CA ILE A 373 7.39 -26.68 -6.44
C ILE A 373 8.72 -27.38 -6.17
N PRO A 374 9.63 -27.47 -7.15
CA PRO A 374 10.97 -27.99 -6.91
C PRO A 374 11.71 -27.19 -5.83
N SER A 375 12.48 -27.87 -5.00
CA SER A 375 13.37 -27.21 -4.03
C SER A 375 14.61 -26.68 -4.77
N ASP A 376 14.53 -25.43 -5.22
CA ASP A 376 15.55 -24.81 -6.06
C ASP A 376 15.79 -23.36 -5.63
N PRO A 377 17.06 -22.95 -5.43
CA PRO A 377 17.38 -21.59 -4.99
C PRO A 377 16.94 -20.47 -5.96
N ASP A 378 17.02 -20.73 -7.29
CA ASP A 378 16.65 -19.73 -8.28
C ASP A 378 15.13 -19.50 -8.30
N ILE A 379 14.34 -20.58 -8.20
CA ILE A 379 12.87 -20.51 -8.08
C ILE A 379 12.50 -19.76 -6.81
N ARG A 380 13.12 -20.12 -5.69
CA ARG A 380 12.89 -19.49 -4.38
C ARG A 380 13.20 -18.00 -4.41
N ASN A 381 14.34 -17.63 -4.97
CA ASN A 381 14.77 -16.23 -5.06
C ASN A 381 13.88 -15.42 -6.01
N ASP A 382 13.49 -15.98 -7.14
CA ASP A 382 12.60 -15.36 -8.13
C ASP A 382 11.22 -15.07 -7.52
N TRP A 383 10.65 -16.05 -6.81
CA TRP A 383 9.36 -15.88 -6.14
C TRP A 383 9.42 -14.87 -5.00
N HIS A 384 10.52 -14.87 -4.23
CA HIS A 384 10.73 -13.90 -3.16
C HIS A 384 11.04 -12.50 -3.69
N ALA A 385 11.61 -12.36 -4.88
CA ALA A 385 11.96 -11.07 -5.48
C ALA A 385 10.72 -10.25 -5.88
N VAL A 386 9.55 -10.87 -6.00
CA VAL A 386 8.30 -10.16 -6.29
C VAL A 386 7.92 -9.26 -5.12
N ARG A 387 7.78 -7.96 -5.42
CA ARG A 387 7.38 -6.93 -4.46
C ARG A 387 6.01 -6.41 -4.81
N ARG A 388 5.18 -6.23 -3.80
CA ARG A 388 3.92 -5.51 -3.92
C ARG A 388 4.14 -4.05 -3.53
N SER A 389 3.85 -3.14 -4.42
CA SER A 389 3.85 -1.70 -4.14
C SER A 389 2.45 -1.12 -4.35
N ILE A 390 2.10 -0.12 -3.56
CA ILE A 390 0.87 0.64 -3.75
C ILE A 390 1.25 1.98 -4.37
N GLY A 391 0.85 2.19 -5.62
CA GLY A 391 1.10 3.44 -6.33
C GLY A 391 0.38 4.64 -5.70
N ARG A 392 0.78 5.86 -6.06
CA ARG A 392 0.19 7.12 -5.55
C ARG A 392 -1.33 7.25 -5.78
N SER A 393 -1.87 6.50 -6.73
CA SER A 393 -3.31 6.43 -7.04
C SER A 393 -4.06 5.32 -6.28
N GLY A 394 -3.41 4.61 -5.34
CA GLY A 394 -3.98 3.46 -4.65
C GLY A 394 -3.95 2.16 -5.47
N GLN A 395 -3.41 2.18 -6.69
CA GLN A 395 -3.28 0.98 -7.52
C GLN A 395 -2.16 0.08 -7.00
N VAL A 396 -2.48 -1.19 -6.81
CA VAL A 396 -1.50 -2.23 -6.52
C VAL A 396 -0.65 -2.49 -7.76
N ARG A 397 0.67 -2.50 -7.59
CA ARG A 397 1.64 -2.86 -8.62
C ARG A 397 2.51 -3.98 -8.11
N PHE A 398 2.88 -4.87 -9.00
CA PHE A 398 3.85 -5.92 -8.75
C PHE A 398 5.11 -5.62 -9.56
N GLU A 399 6.23 -5.50 -8.86
CA GLU A 399 7.54 -5.22 -9.45
C GLU A 399 8.53 -6.25 -8.90
N ALA A 400 9.51 -6.64 -9.69
CA ALA A 400 10.64 -7.42 -9.23
C ALA A 400 11.84 -6.50 -9.01
N ASP A 401 12.65 -6.79 -7.99
CA ASP A 401 13.91 -6.07 -7.76
C ASP A 401 14.84 -6.28 -8.96
N ARG A 402 15.22 -5.18 -9.62
CA ARG A 402 16.06 -5.18 -10.82
C ARG A 402 17.49 -5.69 -10.61
N ASN A 403 17.87 -6.01 -9.39
CA ASN A 403 19.22 -6.46 -9.01
C ASN A 403 19.37 -7.97 -9.00
N VAL A 404 18.29 -8.73 -9.22
CA VAL A 404 18.32 -10.20 -9.33
C VAL A 404 18.23 -10.56 -10.82
N ALA A 405 18.98 -11.54 -11.26
CA ALA A 405 19.00 -11.99 -12.65
C ALA A 405 17.60 -12.50 -13.07
N GLY A 406 16.84 -11.65 -13.76
CA GLY A 406 15.48 -11.92 -14.22
C GLY A 406 14.44 -10.97 -13.64
N HIS A 407 13.27 -10.89 -14.30
CA HIS A 407 12.12 -10.07 -13.90
C HIS A 407 11.03 -10.88 -13.17
N ALA A 408 11.42 -11.89 -12.37
CA ALA A 408 10.53 -12.86 -11.74
C ALA A 408 9.76 -13.75 -12.74
N ASP A 409 10.40 -14.10 -13.84
CA ASP A 409 9.78 -14.84 -14.95
C ASP A 409 9.26 -16.22 -14.50
N ARG A 410 9.95 -16.87 -13.54
CA ARG A 410 9.49 -18.13 -12.93
C ARG A 410 8.24 -17.96 -12.08
N PHE A 411 8.07 -16.81 -11.42
CA PHE A 411 6.88 -16.50 -10.66
C PHE A 411 5.68 -16.29 -11.59
N TRP A 412 5.84 -15.48 -12.65
CA TRP A 412 4.75 -15.17 -13.56
C TRP A 412 4.32 -16.35 -14.40
N SER A 413 5.27 -17.18 -14.85
CA SER A 413 4.94 -18.43 -15.55
C SER A 413 4.16 -19.40 -14.65
N ALA A 414 4.54 -19.56 -13.38
CA ALA A 414 3.78 -20.36 -12.42
C ALA A 414 2.38 -19.80 -12.17
N ALA A 415 2.25 -18.47 -12.04
CA ALA A 415 0.95 -17.81 -11.85
C ALA A 415 0.02 -17.99 -13.07
N LEU A 416 0.57 -17.95 -14.28
CA LEU A 416 -0.15 -18.28 -15.52
C LEU A 416 -0.56 -19.76 -15.58
N ALA A 417 0.32 -20.69 -15.14
CA ALA A 417 -0.01 -22.11 -15.06
C ALA A 417 -1.15 -22.37 -14.06
N VAL A 418 -1.14 -21.67 -12.91
CA VAL A 418 -2.26 -21.71 -11.94
C VAL A 418 -3.58 -21.22 -12.56
N ARG A 419 -3.53 -20.15 -13.36
CA ARG A 419 -4.70 -19.68 -14.11
C ARG A 419 -5.19 -20.74 -15.09
N ALA A 420 -4.29 -21.35 -15.86
CA ALA A 420 -4.62 -22.41 -16.81
C ALA A 420 -5.25 -23.62 -16.11
N ALA A 421 -4.76 -24.00 -14.92
CA ALA A 421 -5.29 -25.13 -14.16
C ALA A 421 -6.71 -24.89 -13.61
N ARG A 422 -7.16 -23.64 -13.48
CA ARG A 422 -8.49 -23.28 -12.95
C ARG A 422 -9.56 -23.11 -14.03
N CYS A 423 -9.16 -22.80 -15.25
CA CYS A 423 -10.11 -22.72 -16.33
C CYS A 423 -10.62 -24.15 -16.62
N ALA A 424 -11.92 -24.34 -16.49
CA ALA A 424 -12.55 -25.63 -16.76
C ALA A 424 -12.10 -26.18 -18.11
N SER A 425 -11.90 -27.48 -18.17
CA SER A 425 -11.63 -28.22 -19.41
C SER A 425 -12.60 -27.78 -20.49
N GLY A 426 -12.10 -27.55 -21.70
CA GLY A 426 -12.95 -27.32 -22.88
C GLY A 426 -13.96 -28.46 -23.10
N PRO A 427 -14.84 -28.34 -24.06
CA PRO A 427 -15.94 -29.27 -24.24
C PRO A 427 -15.45 -30.71 -24.26
N VAL A 428 -16.05 -31.55 -23.42
CA VAL A 428 -15.77 -32.99 -23.38
C VAL A 428 -16.33 -33.60 -24.68
N ALA A 429 -15.44 -34.03 -25.57
CA ALA A 429 -15.85 -34.76 -26.75
C ALA A 429 -16.12 -36.22 -26.36
N TYR A 430 -17.37 -36.66 -26.43
CA TYR A 430 -17.73 -38.07 -26.35
C TYR A 430 -17.60 -38.69 -27.72
N LEU A 431 -16.72 -39.66 -27.86
CA LEU A 431 -16.73 -40.57 -29.03
C LEU A 431 -17.79 -41.62 -28.78
N SER A 432 -18.97 -41.45 -29.35
CA SER A 432 -19.87 -42.58 -29.57
C SER A 432 -19.52 -43.25 -30.91
N GLU A 433 -19.58 -44.56 -30.99
CA GLU A 433 -19.29 -45.30 -32.21
C GLU A 433 -20.05 -44.68 -33.40
N GLY A 434 -19.32 -44.00 -34.26
CA GLY A 434 -19.75 -43.59 -35.59
C GLY A 434 -20.14 -42.12 -35.81
N ARG A 435 -20.26 -41.20 -34.81
CA ARG A 435 -20.51 -39.76 -35.05
C ARG A 435 -20.11 -38.87 -33.87
N LEU A 436 -19.37 -37.80 -34.18
CA LEU A 436 -19.11 -36.70 -33.27
C LEU A 436 -20.38 -35.85 -33.07
N THR A 437 -20.95 -35.84 -31.90
CA THR A 437 -22.00 -34.90 -31.52
C THR A 437 -21.47 -33.90 -30.51
N PHE A 438 -21.49 -32.63 -30.86
CA PHE A 438 -21.17 -31.55 -29.94
C PHE A 438 -22.42 -31.17 -29.12
N ALA A 439 -22.40 -31.35 -27.83
CA ALA A 439 -23.40 -30.78 -26.95
C ALA A 439 -23.00 -29.36 -26.52
N ARG A 440 -23.75 -28.37 -27.00
CA ARG A 440 -23.70 -27.01 -26.44
C ARG A 440 -24.42 -27.02 -25.09
N THR A 441 -23.70 -26.91 -23.99
CA THR A 441 -24.31 -26.54 -22.72
C THR A 441 -24.47 -25.01 -22.69
N GLY A 442 -25.71 -24.58 -22.85
CA GLY A 442 -26.09 -23.20 -22.58
C GLY A 442 -25.96 -22.93 -21.07
N VAL A 443 -25.29 -21.84 -20.71
CA VAL A 443 -25.26 -21.30 -19.37
C VAL A 443 -26.36 -20.25 -19.28
N TRP A 444 -27.18 -20.38 -18.27
CA TRP A 444 -27.97 -19.30 -17.70
C TRP A 444 -27.19 -18.68 -16.54
#